data_f31c0bba8542fd12c85251877c3024fb
#
_entry.id   f31c0bba8542fd12c85251877c3024fb
#
_cell.length_a   1.000
_cell.length_b   1.000
_cell.length_c   1.000
_cell.angle_alpha   90.00
_cell.angle_beta   90.00
_cell.angle_gamma   90.00
#
_symmetry.space_group_name_H-M   'P 1'
#
loop_
_entity.id
_entity.type
_entity.pdbx_description
1 polymer ?
#
loop_
_entity_poly.entity_id
_entity_poly.type
_entity_poly.pdbx_seq_one_letter_code
_entity_poly.pdbx_strand_id
1 'polypeptide(L)'
;MSIPTLTPTATTSAITLPSSVTLGATAETHIKDACSIGAYTGSLDFLTGAVAQVSYTYKKLGGDILDLEITSGSVFANYEEATLEYSYLVNIHQSKNALSFTKRF
;
A
#
# COMPACT_ATOMS: atom_id res chain seq x y z
N MET A 1 -16.95 -5.08 43.48
CA MET A 1 -16.25 -5.66 42.33
C MET A 1 -16.05 -4.58 41.31
N SER A 2 -14.82 -4.31 40.94
CA SER A 2 -14.54 -3.30 39.91
C SER A 2 -14.55 -3.95 38.51
N ILE A 3 -15.15 -3.27 37.59
CA ILE A 3 -15.20 -3.69 36.18
C ILE A 3 -13.84 -3.39 35.57
N PRO A 4 -13.18 -4.35 34.89
CA PRO A 4 -11.90 -4.07 34.27
C PRO A 4 -12.07 -3.02 33.16
N THR A 5 -11.20 -2.05 33.18
CA THR A 5 -11.18 -1.00 32.15
C THR A 5 -10.47 -1.52 30.91
N LEU A 6 -11.18 -1.50 29.79
CA LEU A 6 -10.58 -1.88 28.52
C LEU A 6 -9.77 -0.69 28.00
N THR A 7 -8.46 -0.84 28.04
CA THR A 7 -7.57 0.16 27.43
C THR A 7 -7.07 -0.37 26.10
N PRO A 8 -7.16 0.42 25.03
CA PRO A 8 -6.61 -0.02 23.76
C PRO A 8 -5.10 -0.17 23.87
N THR A 9 -4.56 -1.22 23.27
CA THR A 9 -3.11 -1.47 23.26
C THR A 9 -2.36 -0.46 22.39
N ALA A 10 -3.05 0.15 21.43
CA ALA A 10 -2.47 1.22 20.63
C ALA A 10 -2.44 2.50 21.46
N THR A 11 -1.25 3.02 21.72
CA THR A 11 -1.06 4.25 22.49
C THR A 11 -1.33 5.50 21.69
N THR A 12 -1.41 5.37 20.36
CA THR A 12 -1.75 6.48 19.46
C THR A 12 -3.17 6.25 18.96
N SER A 13 -3.97 7.28 19.01
CA SER A 13 -5.31 7.28 18.43
C SER A 13 -5.29 7.23 16.91
N ALA A 14 -4.13 7.00 16.33
CA ALA A 14 -3.91 7.07 14.90
C ALA A 14 -4.14 5.72 14.21
N ILE A 15 -5.26 5.09 14.52
CA ILE A 15 -5.75 3.99 13.71
C ILE A 15 -6.54 4.57 12.51
N THR A 16 -6.80 5.87 12.56
CA THR A 16 -7.51 6.57 11.48
C THR A 16 -6.54 6.83 10.32
N LEU A 17 -6.98 6.48 9.13
CA LEU A 17 -6.19 6.70 7.92
C LEU A 17 -6.03 8.20 7.68
N PRO A 18 -4.80 8.71 7.50
CA PRO A 18 -4.60 10.12 7.19
C PRO A 18 -5.04 10.44 5.76
N SER A 19 -5.40 11.70 5.52
CA SER A 19 -5.83 12.16 4.20
C SER A 19 -4.71 12.16 3.18
N SER A 20 -3.47 12.27 3.65
CA SER A 20 -2.28 12.22 2.80
C SER A 20 -1.06 11.87 3.62
N VAL A 21 -0.04 11.34 2.94
CA VAL A 21 1.26 11.05 3.53
C VAL A 21 2.30 11.74 2.67
N THR A 22 3.20 12.47 3.31
CA THR A 22 4.30 13.12 2.61
C THR A 22 5.50 12.18 2.56
N LEU A 23 6.07 11.99 1.38
CA LEU A 23 7.24 11.14 1.22
C LEU A 23 8.45 11.79 1.89
N GLY A 24 9.07 11.05 2.79
CA GLY A 24 10.25 11.47 3.53
C GLY A 24 10.85 10.25 4.22
N ALA A 25 11.88 10.45 5.04
CA ALA A 25 12.57 9.34 5.70
C ALA A 25 11.64 8.49 6.56
N THR A 26 10.71 9.11 7.29
CA THR A 26 9.76 8.39 8.15
C THR A 26 8.77 7.59 7.31
N ALA A 27 8.21 8.18 6.26
CA ALA A 27 7.27 7.50 5.37
C ALA A 27 7.96 6.36 4.64
N GLU A 28 9.19 6.56 4.20
CA GLU A 28 9.98 5.53 3.52
C GLU A 28 10.22 4.33 4.43
N THR A 29 10.61 4.56 5.69
CA THR A 29 10.78 3.50 6.66
C THR A 29 9.48 2.75 6.91
N HIS A 30 8.37 3.46 7.02
CA HIS A 30 7.07 2.87 7.24
C HIS A 30 6.63 1.99 6.06
N ILE A 31 6.89 2.46 4.84
CA ILE A 31 6.59 1.69 3.63
C ILE A 31 7.42 0.41 3.59
N LYS A 32 8.70 0.48 3.91
CA LYS A 32 9.59 -0.68 3.94
C LYS A 32 9.15 -1.70 4.98
N ASP A 33 8.71 -1.23 6.14
CA ASP A 33 8.21 -2.12 7.20
C ASP A 33 6.89 -2.80 6.79
N ALA A 34 6.02 -2.09 6.11
CA ALA A 34 4.73 -2.60 5.68
C ALA A 34 4.84 -3.55 4.48
N CYS A 35 5.81 -3.33 3.62
CA CYS A 35 6.03 -4.14 2.42
C CYS A 35 6.94 -5.32 2.74
N SER A 36 6.35 -6.40 3.23
CA SER A 36 7.08 -7.57 3.72
C SER A 36 7.95 -8.25 2.66
N ILE A 37 7.51 -8.24 1.41
CA ILE A 37 8.25 -8.86 0.30
C ILE A 37 9.43 -7.99 -0.09
N GLY A 38 9.25 -6.68 -0.12
CA GLY A 38 10.33 -5.73 -0.35
C GLY A 38 10.90 -5.69 -1.77
N ALA A 39 10.17 -6.21 -2.75
CA ALA A 39 10.66 -6.31 -4.12
C ALA A 39 10.92 -4.94 -4.76
N TYR A 40 10.11 -3.95 -4.41
CA TYR A 40 10.14 -2.63 -5.06
C TYR A 40 10.49 -1.48 -4.10
N THR A 41 10.84 -1.79 -2.85
CA THR A 41 11.08 -0.76 -1.83
C THR A 41 12.30 0.12 -2.10
N GLY A 42 13.16 -0.28 -3.04
CA GLY A 42 14.28 0.54 -3.49
C GLY A 42 13.93 1.52 -4.61
N SER A 43 12.71 1.44 -5.16
CA SER A 43 12.30 2.30 -6.26
C SER A 43 11.61 3.56 -5.74
N LEU A 44 12.09 4.73 -6.17
CA LEU A 44 11.47 6.00 -5.82
C LEU A 44 10.05 6.10 -6.39
N ASP A 45 9.84 5.62 -7.60
CA ASP A 45 8.52 5.61 -8.23
C ASP A 45 7.52 4.78 -7.43
N PHE A 46 7.96 3.63 -6.92
CA PHE A 46 7.12 2.79 -6.08
C PHE A 46 6.77 3.51 -4.77
N LEU A 47 7.76 4.14 -4.13
CA LEU A 47 7.53 4.87 -2.88
C LEU A 47 6.59 6.05 -3.08
N THR A 48 6.77 6.80 -4.16
CA THR A 48 5.88 7.91 -4.51
C THR A 48 4.46 7.43 -4.76
N GLY A 49 4.31 6.33 -5.46
CA GLY A 49 3.01 5.72 -5.72
C GLY A 49 2.34 5.21 -4.45
N ALA A 50 3.12 4.67 -3.52
CA ALA A 50 2.60 4.18 -2.25
C ALA A 50 1.96 5.31 -1.42
N VAL A 51 2.64 6.44 -1.30
CA VAL A 51 2.08 7.58 -0.54
C VAL A 51 0.89 8.19 -1.26
N ALA A 52 0.89 8.21 -2.58
CA ALA A 52 -0.26 8.68 -3.38
C ALA A 52 -1.46 7.75 -3.19
N GLN A 53 -1.23 6.46 -3.01
CA GLN A 53 -2.29 5.47 -2.80
C GLN A 53 -3.03 5.73 -1.49
N VAL A 54 -2.37 6.23 -0.46
CA VAL A 54 -3.03 6.58 0.80
C VAL A 54 -4.10 7.66 0.56
N SER A 55 -3.75 8.72 -0.15
CA SER A 55 -4.70 9.79 -0.49
C SER A 55 -5.87 9.26 -1.33
N TYR A 56 -5.56 8.42 -2.31
CA TYR A 56 -6.59 7.82 -3.17
C TYR A 56 -7.55 6.97 -2.36
N THR A 57 -7.01 6.09 -1.51
CA THR A 57 -7.82 5.21 -0.67
C THR A 57 -8.70 6.01 0.28
N TYR A 58 -8.13 7.06 0.89
CA TYR A 58 -8.86 7.94 1.79
C TYR A 58 -10.09 8.55 1.10
N LYS A 59 -9.90 9.10 -0.10
CA LYS A 59 -11.00 9.71 -0.86
C LYS A 59 -11.99 8.67 -1.36
N LYS A 60 -11.48 7.53 -1.82
CA LYS A 60 -12.32 6.47 -2.40
C LYS A 60 -13.26 5.86 -1.37
N LEU A 61 -12.81 5.71 -0.14
CA LEU A 61 -13.60 5.12 0.94
C LEU A 61 -14.40 6.13 1.72
N GLY A 62 -14.35 7.41 1.34
CA GLY A 62 -15.15 8.45 1.97
C GLY A 62 -14.56 8.99 3.26
N GLY A 63 -13.24 9.06 3.38
CA GLY A 63 -12.55 9.58 4.55
C GLY A 63 -12.89 11.03 4.88
N ASP A 64 -13.34 11.80 3.89
CA ASP A 64 -13.79 13.18 4.10
C ASP A 64 -15.07 13.27 4.92
N ILE A 65 -15.86 12.18 4.96
CA ILE A 65 -17.15 12.12 5.64
C ILE A 65 -17.06 11.24 6.88
N LEU A 66 -16.31 10.14 6.80
CA LEU A 66 -16.19 9.13 7.84
C LEU A 66 -14.73 8.95 8.25
N ASP A 67 -14.52 8.64 9.53
CA ASP A 67 -13.21 8.24 9.99
C ASP A 67 -12.94 6.80 9.56
N LEU A 68 -11.85 6.60 8.82
CA LEU A 68 -11.45 5.28 8.35
C LEU A 68 -10.47 4.65 9.34
N GLU A 69 -10.88 3.58 9.98
CA GLU A 69 -10.06 2.87 10.97
C GLU A 69 -9.15 1.86 10.27
N ILE A 70 -8.26 2.38 9.41
CA ILE A 70 -7.31 1.59 8.63
C ILE A 70 -5.95 2.25 8.82
N THR A 71 -4.90 1.43 8.96
CA THR A 71 -3.54 1.97 9.03
C THR A 71 -3.00 2.21 7.63
N SER A 72 -2.11 3.21 7.49
CA SER A 72 -1.42 3.44 6.24
C SER A 72 -0.55 2.23 5.85
N GLY A 73 -0.05 1.48 6.84
CA GLY A 73 0.66 0.24 6.58
C GLY A 73 -0.16 -0.79 5.82
N SER A 74 -1.45 -0.91 6.13
CA SER A 74 -2.34 -1.80 5.38
C SER A 74 -2.47 -1.36 3.92
N VAL A 75 -2.55 -0.05 3.67
CA VAL A 75 -2.60 0.48 2.31
C VAL A 75 -1.31 0.16 1.57
N PHE A 76 -0.16 0.34 2.20
CA PHE A 76 1.14 0.04 1.60
C PHE A 76 1.29 -1.45 1.25
N ALA A 77 0.86 -2.33 2.13
CA ALA A 77 0.92 -3.78 1.90
C ALA A 77 0.04 -4.19 0.71
N ASN A 78 -1.18 -3.65 0.65
CA ASN A 78 -2.08 -3.91 -0.47
C ASN A 78 -1.55 -3.33 -1.78
N TYR A 79 -0.88 -2.18 -1.71
CA TYR A 79 -0.25 -1.56 -2.88
C TYR A 79 0.88 -2.44 -3.40
N GLU A 80 1.71 -2.99 -2.53
CA GLU A 80 2.78 -3.92 -2.93
C GLU A 80 2.20 -5.15 -3.61
N GLU A 81 1.17 -5.74 -3.03
CA GLU A 81 0.49 -6.91 -3.60
C GLU A 81 -0.06 -6.61 -5.00
N ALA A 82 -0.73 -5.47 -5.14
CA ALA A 82 -1.28 -5.05 -6.44
C ALA A 82 -0.19 -4.83 -7.48
N THR A 83 0.95 -4.25 -7.07
CA THR A 83 2.08 -4.01 -7.95
C THR A 83 2.71 -5.31 -8.43
N LEU A 84 2.86 -6.28 -7.53
CA LEU A 84 3.38 -7.61 -7.87
C LEU A 84 2.46 -8.33 -8.83
N GLU A 85 1.16 -8.28 -8.59
CA GLU A 85 0.16 -8.89 -9.47
C GLU A 85 0.15 -8.25 -10.84
N TYR A 86 0.23 -6.93 -10.90
CA TYR A 86 0.30 -6.19 -12.16
C TYR A 86 1.56 -6.58 -12.95
N SER A 87 2.71 -6.66 -12.28
CA SER A 87 3.97 -7.06 -12.91
C SER A 87 3.89 -8.47 -13.46
N TYR A 88 3.25 -9.38 -12.73
CA TYR A 88 3.05 -10.75 -13.18
C TYR A 88 2.20 -10.80 -14.45
N LEU A 89 1.10 -10.06 -14.46
CA LEU A 89 0.21 -10.01 -15.63
C LEU A 89 0.89 -9.41 -16.85
N VAL A 90 1.67 -8.35 -16.66
CA VAL A 90 2.44 -7.72 -17.74
C VAL A 90 3.48 -8.70 -18.30
N ASN A 91 4.18 -9.42 -17.43
CA ASN A 91 5.18 -10.40 -17.85
C ASN A 91 4.56 -11.55 -18.64
N ILE A 92 3.39 -12.04 -18.21
CA ILE A 92 2.67 -13.07 -18.96
C ILE A 92 2.25 -12.56 -20.33
N HIS A 93 1.73 -11.35 -20.39
CA HIS A 93 1.29 -10.73 -21.65
C HIS A 93 2.45 -10.58 -22.62
N GLN A 94 3.60 -10.10 -22.13
CA GLN A 94 4.79 -9.97 -22.96
C GLN A 94 5.32 -11.31 -23.44
N SER A 95 5.28 -12.32 -22.58
CA SER A 95 5.69 -13.68 -22.96
C SER A 95 4.81 -14.26 -24.06
N LYS A 96 3.50 -14.05 -23.96
CA LYS A 96 2.57 -14.48 -25.00
C LYS A 96 2.80 -13.77 -26.32
N ASN A 97 3.06 -12.46 -26.27
CA ASN A 97 3.33 -11.68 -27.47
C ASN A 97 4.65 -12.11 -28.12
N ALA A 98 5.70 -12.34 -27.33
CA ALA A 98 6.97 -12.81 -27.85
C ALA A 98 6.83 -14.18 -28.50
N LEU A 99 6.11 -15.09 -27.87
CA LEU A 99 5.87 -16.43 -28.40
C LEU A 99 5.06 -16.38 -29.70
N SER A 100 4.01 -15.56 -29.74
CA SER A 100 3.19 -15.35 -30.92
C SER A 100 3.99 -14.75 -32.08
N PHE A 101 4.86 -13.79 -31.78
CA PHE A 101 5.75 -13.17 -32.77
C PHE A 101 6.73 -14.20 -33.33
N THR A 102 7.30 -15.03 -32.46
CA THR A 102 8.24 -16.07 -32.88
C THR A 102 7.59 -17.10 -33.81
N LYS A 103 6.32 -17.43 -33.56
CA LYS A 103 5.60 -18.40 -34.38
C LYS A 103 5.30 -17.91 -35.79
N ARG A 104 5.36 -16.61 -36.04
CA ARG A 104 5.12 -16.03 -37.37
C ARG A 104 6.30 -16.24 -38.31
N PHE A 105 7.43 -16.56 -37.76
CA PHE A 105 8.66 -16.81 -38.52
C PHE A 105 9.05 -18.27 -38.35
#